data_b358497f3ad0958b09660feca0f1ad4c
#
_entry.id   b358497f3ad0958b09660feca0f1ad4c
#
_cell.length_a   1.000
_cell.length_b   1.000
_cell.length_c   1.000
_cell.angle_alpha   90.00
_cell.angle_beta   90.00
_cell.angle_gamma   90.00
#
_symmetry.space_group_name_H-M   'P 1'
#
loop_
_entity.id
_entity.type
_entity.pdbx_description
1 polymer ?
#
loop_
_entity_poly.entity_id
_entity_poly.type
_entity_poly.pdbx_seq_one_letter_code
_entity_poly.pdbx_strand_id
1 'polypeptide(L)'
;MVVADPAADLLRLVTQHGDPPPSEASRADARTAELIRRRFGTSLPPPFAGLPGDDEPIRVATAHDAVAIAAIKWRAFGANYRGGVLADDFLDARDIVPPVSFWIGRAMLPPSRRHRLLVWGRPGVAFGYLDAGPVHLDDVDPSQPESGEVYELYVDPMAQGRGGGARLLETAEDWFRDVGYERVELSTLVTNPAAQGFYRRQGWEPTGRIIPVDLGVVAFEEMRFARRLRGDGS
;
A
#
# COMPACT_ATOMS: atom_id res chain seq x y z
N MET A 1 6.57 -4.97 5.32
CA MET A 1 6.44 -5.80 4.12
C MET A 1 5.56 -5.07 3.12
N VAL A 2 5.77 -5.28 1.90
CA VAL A 2 5.91 -4.44 0.75
C VAL A 2 4.74 -4.64 -0.21
N VAL A 3 4.31 -3.65 -0.69
CA VAL A 3 3.77 -3.02 -1.87
C VAL A 3 3.29 -3.96 -2.95
N ALA A 4 2.04 -3.79 -3.29
CA ALA A 4 1.46 -4.32 -4.51
C ALA A 4 1.59 -3.39 -5.71
N ASP A 5 1.91 -2.13 -5.60
CA ASP A 5 2.31 -1.26 -6.72
C ASP A 5 2.90 0.07 -6.26
N PRO A 6 4.21 0.12 -5.94
CA PRO A 6 4.88 1.38 -5.62
C PRO A 6 4.98 2.29 -6.85
N ALA A 7 4.94 1.72 -8.05
CA ALA A 7 5.16 2.46 -9.27
C ALA A 7 3.94 3.28 -9.71
N ALA A 8 2.75 2.68 -9.68
CA ALA A 8 1.54 3.41 -10.03
C ALA A 8 1.27 4.55 -9.04
N ASP A 9 1.57 4.35 -7.77
CA ASP A 9 1.42 5.41 -6.77
C ASP A 9 2.49 6.49 -6.88
N LEU A 10 3.75 6.12 -7.16
CA LEU A 10 4.83 7.06 -7.44
C LEU A 10 4.60 7.79 -8.77
N LEU A 11 4.14 7.09 -9.81
CA LEU A 11 3.82 7.72 -11.09
C LEU A 11 2.65 8.71 -10.95
N ARG A 12 1.62 8.38 -10.17
CA ARG A 12 0.54 9.32 -9.84
C ARG A 12 1.04 10.53 -9.06
N LEU A 13 1.96 10.34 -8.11
CA LEU A 13 2.59 11.42 -7.36
C LEU A 13 3.46 12.29 -8.27
N VAL A 14 4.21 11.71 -9.19
CA VAL A 14 5.10 12.45 -10.11
C VAL A 14 4.31 13.12 -11.24
N THR A 15 3.26 12.49 -11.79
CA THR A 15 2.45 13.05 -12.87
C THR A 15 1.43 14.09 -12.37
N GLN A 16 1.03 14.04 -11.10
CA GLN A 16 0.20 15.08 -10.50
C GLN A 16 0.97 16.38 -10.18
N HIS A 17 2.30 16.36 -10.29
CA HIS A 17 3.17 17.52 -9.99
C HIS A 17 3.76 18.21 -11.22
N GLY A 18 3.22 17.97 -12.42
CA GLY A 18 3.39 18.86 -13.57
C GLY A 18 2.54 20.10 -13.38
N ASP A 19 3.17 21.21 -12.98
CA ASP A 19 2.60 22.48 -12.54
C ASP A 19 1.28 22.95 -13.17
N PRO A 20 0.12 22.76 -12.51
CA PRO A 20 -0.87 23.80 -12.43
C PRO A 20 -0.63 24.64 -11.16
N PRO A 21 -1.06 25.90 -11.11
CA PRO A 21 -0.97 26.70 -9.88
C PRO A 21 -1.64 25.93 -8.72
N PRO A 22 -1.08 25.99 -7.51
CA PRO A 22 -1.53 25.17 -6.41
C PRO A 22 -3.04 25.32 -6.19
N SER A 23 -3.77 24.25 -6.46
CA SER A 23 -5.21 24.18 -6.19
C SER A 23 -5.48 24.36 -4.69
N GLU A 24 -6.71 24.68 -4.31
CA GLU A 24 -7.07 24.71 -2.87
C GLU A 24 -6.76 23.39 -2.15
N ALA A 25 -6.88 22.25 -2.84
CA ALA A 25 -6.47 20.95 -2.35
C ALA A 25 -4.96 20.92 -2.04
N SER A 26 -4.12 21.39 -2.96
CA SER A 26 -2.66 21.46 -2.75
C SER A 26 -2.25 22.36 -1.58
N ARG A 27 -3.02 23.45 -1.33
CA ARG A 27 -2.80 24.33 -0.16
C ARG A 27 -3.27 23.67 1.14
N ALA A 28 -4.36 22.91 1.09
CA ALA A 28 -4.83 22.12 2.23
C ALA A 28 -3.82 21.03 2.60
N ASP A 29 -3.24 20.36 1.61
CA ASP A 29 -2.22 19.34 1.77
C ASP A 29 -0.93 19.94 2.34
N ALA A 30 -0.48 21.10 1.88
CA ALA A 30 0.66 21.80 2.42
C ALA A 30 0.43 22.24 3.90
N ARG A 31 -0.77 22.67 4.25
CA ARG A 31 -1.14 22.99 5.64
C ARG A 31 -1.15 21.74 6.52
N THR A 32 -1.69 20.65 6.00
CA THR A 32 -1.73 19.37 6.73
C THR A 32 -0.32 18.83 6.93
N ALA A 33 0.54 18.87 5.92
CA ALA A 33 1.95 18.49 6.02
C ALA A 33 2.70 19.39 7.05
N GLU A 34 2.40 20.70 7.06
CA GLU A 34 2.99 21.61 8.05
C GLU A 34 2.48 21.32 9.47
N LEU A 35 1.20 21.00 9.66
CA LEU A 35 0.65 20.60 10.96
C LEU A 35 1.28 19.31 11.46
N ILE A 36 1.53 18.34 10.56
CA ILE A 36 2.22 17.10 10.89
C ILE A 36 3.68 17.41 11.28
N ARG A 37 4.38 18.23 10.51
CA ARG A 37 5.75 18.67 10.83
C ARG A 37 5.83 19.40 12.16
N ARG A 38 4.90 20.30 12.45
CA ARG A 38 4.83 21.03 13.74
C ARG A 38 4.52 20.12 14.92
N ARG A 39 3.63 19.14 14.72
CA ARG A 39 3.21 18.23 15.79
C ARG A 39 4.21 17.11 16.06
N PHE A 40 4.92 16.65 15.04
CA PHE A 40 5.82 15.50 15.11
C PHE A 40 7.28 15.84 14.78
N GLY A 41 7.60 17.12 14.52
CA GLY A 41 8.93 17.57 14.10
C GLY A 41 9.24 17.19 12.64
N THR A 42 10.50 17.28 12.27
CA THR A 42 11.01 16.84 10.97
C THR A 42 11.15 15.31 10.90
N SER A 43 11.01 14.63 12.05
CA SER A 43 10.93 13.18 12.14
C SER A 43 9.48 12.75 12.16
N LEU A 44 9.18 11.63 11.51
CA LEU A 44 7.88 10.99 11.61
C LEU A 44 7.47 10.75 13.04
N PRO A 45 6.16 10.64 13.29
CA PRO A 45 5.68 10.32 14.60
C PRO A 45 6.45 9.10 15.13
N PRO A 46 6.85 9.11 16.40
CA PRO A 46 7.50 7.97 17.02
C PRO A 46 6.66 6.72 16.77
N PRO A 47 7.29 5.54 16.69
CA PRO A 47 6.53 4.29 16.61
C PRO A 47 5.45 4.30 17.69
N PHE A 48 4.25 3.87 17.34
CA PHE A 48 3.14 3.83 18.28
C PHE A 48 3.58 3.21 19.61
N ALA A 49 3.11 3.78 20.71
CA ALA A 49 3.40 3.25 22.03
C ALA A 49 2.84 1.83 22.16
N GLY A 50 3.73 0.86 22.21
CA GLY A 50 3.40 -0.55 22.39
C GLY A 50 3.48 -1.38 21.11
N LEU A 51 3.64 -2.68 21.30
CA LEU A 51 3.54 -3.68 20.23
C LEU A 51 2.09 -4.12 20.07
N PRO A 52 1.69 -4.61 18.86
CA PRO A 52 0.36 -5.19 18.69
C PRO A 52 0.16 -6.37 19.65
N GLY A 53 -1.01 -6.43 20.26
CA GLY A 53 -1.47 -7.63 20.96
C GLY A 53 -1.84 -8.73 19.96
N ASP A 54 -1.99 -9.97 20.46
CA ASP A 54 -2.30 -11.12 19.62
C ASP A 54 -3.67 -11.00 18.93
N ASP A 55 -4.62 -10.31 19.58
CA ASP A 55 -6.00 -10.15 19.12
C ASP A 55 -6.32 -8.80 18.44
N GLU A 56 -5.31 -8.05 17.98
CA GLU A 56 -5.56 -6.80 17.28
C GLU A 56 -6.38 -7.03 16.01
N PRO A 57 -7.53 -6.31 15.82
CA PRO A 57 -8.47 -6.60 14.75
C PRO A 57 -7.93 -6.19 13.37
N ILE A 58 -8.40 -6.89 12.33
CA ILE A 58 -8.41 -6.37 10.97
C ILE A 58 -9.77 -5.73 10.73
N ARG A 59 -9.81 -4.54 10.20
CA ARG A 59 -11.04 -3.78 9.95
C ARG A 59 -10.89 -2.81 8.77
N VAL A 60 -12.01 -2.32 8.29
CA VAL A 60 -12.01 -1.23 7.31
C VAL A 60 -11.44 0.03 7.96
N ALA A 61 -10.57 0.73 7.21
CA ALA A 61 -9.98 1.98 7.65
C ALA A 61 -11.04 3.09 7.76
N THR A 62 -10.76 4.03 8.65
CA THR A 62 -11.52 5.26 8.84
C THR A 62 -10.61 6.47 8.68
N ALA A 63 -11.17 7.68 8.61
CA ALA A 63 -10.38 8.90 8.56
C ALA A 63 -9.38 9.04 9.73
N HIS A 64 -9.68 8.45 10.90
CA HIS A 64 -8.80 8.48 12.08
C HIS A 64 -7.50 7.68 11.87
N ASP A 65 -7.48 6.77 10.90
CA ASP A 65 -6.33 5.91 10.61
C ASP A 65 -5.32 6.57 9.66
N ALA A 66 -5.72 7.63 8.96
CA ALA A 66 -4.97 8.24 7.88
C ALA A 66 -3.53 8.64 8.27
N VAL A 67 -3.36 9.22 9.46
CA VAL A 67 -2.03 9.60 9.98
C VAL A 67 -1.18 8.37 10.25
N ALA A 68 -1.78 7.33 10.82
CA ALA A 68 -1.09 6.09 11.11
C ALA A 68 -0.67 5.37 9.82
N ILE A 69 -1.55 5.31 8.82
CA ILE A 69 -1.27 4.72 7.50
C ILE A 69 -0.10 5.44 6.82
N ALA A 70 -0.15 6.78 6.73
CA ALA A 70 0.93 7.57 6.15
C ALA A 70 2.27 7.31 6.88
N ALA A 71 2.26 7.24 8.20
CA ALA A 71 3.45 6.98 9.00
C ALA A 71 4.00 5.55 8.79
N ILE A 72 3.12 4.53 8.68
CA ILE A 72 3.51 3.15 8.37
C ILE A 72 4.16 3.09 6.98
N LYS A 73 3.51 3.66 5.96
CA LYS A 73 4.03 3.67 4.59
C LYS A 73 5.45 4.25 4.58
N TRP A 74 5.64 5.40 5.18
CA TRP A 74 6.95 6.05 5.19
C TRP A 74 8.02 5.21 5.89
N ARG A 75 7.75 4.67 7.08
CA ARG A 75 8.72 3.81 7.79
C ARG A 75 9.04 2.53 7.04
N ALA A 76 7.99 1.87 6.53
CA ALA A 76 8.15 0.65 5.77
C ALA A 76 8.85 0.90 4.43
N PHE A 77 8.56 2.02 3.75
CA PHE A 77 9.20 2.41 2.51
C PHE A 77 10.70 2.66 2.73
N GLY A 78 11.06 3.47 3.73
CA GLY A 78 12.45 3.71 4.09
C GLY A 78 13.19 2.41 4.46
N ALA A 79 12.57 1.53 5.25
CA ALA A 79 13.18 0.27 5.66
C ALA A 79 13.41 -0.72 4.52
N ASN A 80 12.55 -0.67 3.47
CA ASN A 80 12.60 -1.63 2.36
C ASN A 80 13.46 -1.17 1.17
N TYR A 81 13.62 0.13 0.97
CA TYR A 81 14.23 0.68 -0.24
C TYR A 81 15.55 1.41 0.01
N ARG A 82 15.85 1.79 1.26
CA ARG A 82 17.11 2.46 1.63
C ARG A 82 18.29 1.50 1.46
N GLY A 83 19.36 2.02 0.84
CA GLY A 83 20.55 1.22 0.52
C GLY A 83 20.34 0.17 -0.60
N GLY A 84 19.26 0.28 -1.37
CA GLY A 84 18.89 -0.68 -2.41
C GLY A 84 18.48 -0.04 -3.73
N VAL A 85 17.24 -0.26 -4.13
CA VAL A 85 16.71 0.18 -5.44
C VAL A 85 16.59 1.69 -5.57
N LEU A 86 16.23 2.38 -4.46
CA LEU A 86 16.07 3.83 -4.44
C LEU A 86 17.28 4.48 -3.76
N ALA A 87 17.82 5.52 -4.38
CA ALA A 87 18.88 6.31 -3.77
C ALA A 87 18.39 6.96 -2.47
N ASP A 88 19.23 6.99 -1.45
CA ASP A 88 18.89 7.57 -0.15
C ASP A 88 18.47 9.04 -0.27
N ASP A 89 19.16 9.82 -1.11
CA ASP A 89 18.81 11.21 -1.41
C ASP A 89 17.40 11.35 -2.00
N PHE A 90 16.96 10.39 -2.81
CA PHE A 90 15.60 10.36 -3.35
C PHE A 90 14.57 10.10 -2.24
N LEU A 91 14.86 9.16 -1.34
CA LEU A 91 14.02 8.84 -0.19
C LEU A 91 13.92 10.00 0.80
N ASP A 92 15.00 10.77 0.97
CA ASP A 92 15.08 11.87 1.92
C ASP A 92 14.56 13.21 1.34
N ALA A 93 14.67 13.42 0.02
CA ALA A 93 14.37 14.70 -0.64
C ALA A 93 12.93 14.84 -1.14
N ARG A 94 12.14 13.76 -1.16
CA ARG A 94 10.77 13.77 -1.70
C ARG A 94 9.75 13.32 -0.68
N ASP A 95 8.58 13.98 -0.72
CA ASP A 95 7.34 13.47 -0.11
C ASP A 95 6.82 12.29 -0.95
N ILE A 96 7.53 11.16 -0.91
CA ILE A 96 7.18 9.92 -1.63
C ILE A 96 6.00 9.19 -1.00
N VAL A 97 5.53 9.67 0.12
CA VAL A 97 4.35 9.13 0.81
C VAL A 97 3.17 10.05 0.49
N PRO A 98 2.03 9.49 0.04
CA PRO A 98 0.83 10.27 -0.16
C PRO A 98 0.49 11.08 1.08
N PRO A 99 0.02 12.32 0.93
CA PRO A 99 -0.37 13.17 2.05
C PRO A 99 -1.50 12.52 2.87
N VAL A 100 -1.62 12.88 4.12
CA VAL A 100 -2.68 12.36 5.02
C VAL A 100 -4.08 12.58 4.43
N SER A 101 -4.30 13.69 3.69
CA SER A 101 -5.55 13.97 2.99
C SER A 101 -5.93 12.90 1.96
N PHE A 102 -4.96 12.33 1.26
CA PHE A 102 -5.18 11.20 0.35
C PHE A 102 -5.78 10.01 1.11
N TRP A 103 -5.20 9.64 2.24
CA TRP A 103 -5.67 8.51 3.05
C TRP A 103 -7.04 8.78 3.69
N ILE A 104 -7.32 10.03 4.09
CA ILE A 104 -8.67 10.44 4.51
C ILE A 104 -9.66 10.22 3.37
N GLY A 105 -9.35 10.73 2.18
CA GLY A 105 -10.17 10.55 0.98
C GLY A 105 -10.38 9.07 0.65
N ARG A 106 -9.32 8.28 0.67
CA ARG A 106 -9.35 6.85 0.37
C ARG A 106 -10.22 6.06 1.35
N ALA A 107 -10.21 6.42 2.64
CA ALA A 107 -11.02 5.79 3.67
C ALA A 107 -12.50 6.21 3.63
N MET A 108 -12.79 7.49 3.36
CA MET A 108 -14.16 8.03 3.42
C MET A 108 -14.90 7.96 2.09
N LEU A 109 -14.18 8.12 0.98
CA LEU A 109 -14.73 8.23 -0.38
C LEU A 109 -13.93 7.31 -1.31
N PRO A 110 -13.99 5.98 -1.11
CA PRO A 110 -13.32 5.06 -2.00
C PRO A 110 -13.83 5.25 -3.44
N PRO A 111 -12.97 5.10 -4.48
CA PRO A 111 -13.35 5.36 -5.87
C PRO A 111 -14.57 4.55 -6.34
N SER A 112 -14.81 3.40 -5.75
CA SER A 112 -16.02 2.61 -5.97
C SER A 112 -16.25 1.65 -4.78
N ARG A 113 -17.38 0.94 -4.78
CA ARG A 113 -17.68 -0.14 -3.82
C ARG A 113 -16.72 -1.33 -3.94
N ARG A 114 -16.00 -1.41 -5.05
CA ARG A 114 -14.98 -2.45 -5.33
C ARG A 114 -13.57 -2.02 -4.91
N HIS A 115 -13.44 -1.00 -4.04
CA HIS A 115 -12.20 -0.59 -3.41
C HIS A 115 -12.31 -0.77 -1.90
N ARG A 116 -11.23 -1.21 -1.29
CA ARG A 116 -11.19 -1.47 0.15
C ARG A 116 -9.83 -1.06 0.72
N LEU A 117 -9.88 -0.25 1.78
CA LEU A 117 -8.71 0.05 2.60
C LEU A 117 -8.90 -0.63 3.96
N LEU A 118 -8.02 -1.57 4.28
CA LEU A 118 -8.01 -2.33 5.52
C LEU A 118 -6.88 -1.86 6.42
N VAL A 119 -7.07 -1.93 7.72
CA VAL A 119 -6.03 -1.71 8.73
C VAL A 119 -6.00 -2.85 9.74
N TRP A 120 -4.80 -3.18 10.19
CA TRP A 120 -4.56 -4.03 11.34
C TRP A 120 -4.34 -3.14 12.56
N GLY A 121 -5.30 -3.16 13.50
CA GLY A 121 -5.28 -2.37 14.72
C GLY A 121 -6.61 -1.69 15.01
N ARG A 122 -6.65 -0.93 16.11
CA ARG A 122 -7.81 -0.18 16.60
C ARG A 122 -7.91 1.21 15.95
N PRO A 123 -9.06 1.88 15.99
CA PRO A 123 -9.19 3.24 15.45
C PRO A 123 -8.10 4.20 15.96
N GLY A 124 -7.39 4.84 15.03
CA GLY A 124 -6.27 5.74 15.33
C GLY A 124 -4.95 5.06 15.73
N VAL A 125 -4.92 3.72 15.84
CA VAL A 125 -3.73 2.92 16.13
C VAL A 125 -3.64 1.79 15.13
N ALA A 126 -2.81 1.94 14.10
CA ALA A 126 -2.60 0.92 13.09
C ALA A 126 -1.15 0.41 13.12
N PHE A 127 -0.99 -0.89 12.87
CA PHE A 127 0.29 -1.61 12.80
C PHE A 127 0.60 -2.07 11.37
N GLY A 128 -0.39 -2.03 10.50
CA GLY A 128 -0.29 -2.36 9.10
C GLY A 128 -1.56 -1.96 8.37
N TYR A 129 -1.48 -1.90 7.04
CA TYR A 129 -2.63 -1.64 6.19
C TYR A 129 -2.51 -2.36 4.85
N LEU A 130 -3.65 -2.51 4.18
CA LEU A 130 -3.77 -3.04 2.84
C LEU A 130 -4.77 -2.18 2.06
N ASP A 131 -4.37 -1.70 0.88
CA ASP A 131 -5.25 -1.05 -0.08
C ASP A 131 -5.49 -1.96 -1.29
N ALA A 132 -6.73 -2.07 -1.72
CA ALA A 132 -7.14 -3.02 -2.74
C ALA A 132 -8.32 -2.51 -3.58
N GLY A 133 -8.45 -3.04 -4.79
CA GLY A 133 -9.55 -2.71 -5.71
C GLY A 133 -9.50 -3.50 -7.01
N PRO A 134 -10.15 -3.01 -8.09
CA PRO A 134 -10.00 -3.55 -9.44
C PRO A 134 -8.55 -3.46 -9.92
N VAL A 135 -8.11 -4.40 -10.74
CA VAL A 135 -6.82 -4.28 -11.43
C VAL A 135 -6.76 -2.97 -12.23
N HIS A 136 -5.60 -2.33 -12.26
CA HIS A 136 -5.42 -1.10 -13.03
C HIS A 136 -5.63 -1.36 -14.53
N LEU A 137 -6.28 -0.40 -15.22
CA LEU A 137 -6.64 -0.56 -16.64
C LEU A 137 -5.44 -0.87 -17.55
N ASP A 138 -4.28 -0.32 -17.23
CA ASP A 138 -3.04 -0.54 -17.99
C ASP A 138 -2.47 -1.95 -17.78
N ASP A 139 -2.91 -2.64 -16.73
CA ASP A 139 -2.49 -3.99 -16.36
C ASP A 139 -3.50 -5.07 -16.74
N VAL A 140 -4.66 -4.69 -17.30
CA VAL A 140 -5.70 -5.64 -17.70
C VAL A 140 -5.18 -6.53 -18.83
N ASP A 141 -5.20 -7.83 -18.61
CA ASP A 141 -5.07 -8.84 -19.66
C ASP A 141 -6.46 -9.19 -20.18
N PRO A 142 -6.83 -8.77 -21.42
CA PRO A 142 -8.17 -9.00 -21.94
C PRO A 142 -8.51 -10.49 -22.13
N SER A 143 -7.52 -11.37 -22.07
CA SER A 143 -7.70 -12.83 -22.18
C SER A 143 -8.04 -13.49 -20.84
N GLN A 144 -7.91 -12.75 -19.74
CA GLN A 144 -8.14 -13.26 -18.39
C GLN A 144 -9.47 -12.74 -17.82
N PRO A 145 -10.09 -13.48 -16.89
CA PRO A 145 -11.21 -12.95 -16.10
C PRO A 145 -10.82 -11.67 -15.39
N GLU A 146 -11.81 -10.82 -15.14
CA GLU A 146 -11.60 -9.61 -14.35
C GLU A 146 -10.97 -9.94 -13.00
N SER A 147 -9.85 -9.32 -12.69
CA SER A 147 -9.07 -9.56 -11.48
C SER A 147 -9.21 -8.40 -10.49
N GLY A 148 -9.17 -8.74 -9.21
CA GLY A 148 -8.88 -7.77 -8.16
C GLY A 148 -7.37 -7.56 -8.03
N GLU A 149 -6.97 -6.46 -7.40
CA GLU A 149 -5.58 -6.15 -7.15
C GLU A 149 -5.36 -5.64 -5.74
N VAL A 150 -4.32 -6.17 -5.08
CA VAL A 150 -3.77 -5.58 -3.88
C VAL A 150 -2.74 -4.53 -4.31
N TYR A 151 -3.10 -3.26 -4.17
CA TYR A 151 -2.24 -2.14 -4.55
C TYR A 151 -1.09 -1.95 -3.59
N GLU A 152 -1.39 -2.07 -2.29
CA GLU A 152 -0.42 -1.90 -1.22
C GLU A 152 -0.68 -2.85 -0.05
N LEU A 153 0.40 -3.39 0.50
CA LEU A 153 0.39 -4.11 1.78
C LEU A 153 1.64 -3.71 2.57
N TYR A 154 1.46 -2.91 3.59
CA TYR A 154 2.55 -2.51 4.48
C TYR A 154 2.26 -2.90 5.93
N VAL A 155 3.31 -3.39 6.59
CA VAL A 155 3.33 -3.60 8.03
C VAL A 155 4.45 -2.75 8.62
N ASP A 156 4.14 -2.04 9.69
CA ASP A 156 5.15 -1.26 10.42
C ASP A 156 6.35 -2.17 10.74
N PRO A 157 7.59 -1.74 10.45
CA PRO A 157 8.78 -2.53 10.74
C PRO A 157 8.84 -3.08 12.16
N MET A 158 8.34 -2.33 13.14
CA MET A 158 8.28 -2.75 14.55
C MET A 158 7.23 -3.83 14.83
N ALA A 159 6.24 -4.00 13.95
CA ALA A 159 5.15 -4.96 14.09
C ALA A 159 5.31 -6.19 13.16
N GLN A 160 6.35 -6.24 12.35
CA GLN A 160 6.61 -7.38 11.46
C GLN A 160 6.85 -8.69 12.23
N GLY A 161 6.63 -9.82 11.57
CA GLY A 161 6.81 -11.14 12.17
C GLY A 161 5.68 -11.60 13.11
N ARG A 162 4.60 -10.82 13.26
CA ARG A 162 3.47 -11.11 14.16
C ARG A 162 2.18 -11.54 13.44
N GLY A 163 2.28 -11.96 12.19
CA GLY A 163 1.14 -12.49 11.43
C GLY A 163 0.19 -11.45 10.83
N GLY A 164 0.31 -10.16 11.19
CA GLY A 164 -0.64 -9.12 10.74
C GLY A 164 -0.75 -8.98 9.23
N GLY A 165 0.37 -9.09 8.49
CA GLY A 165 0.36 -9.06 7.03
C GLY A 165 -0.40 -10.23 6.40
N ALA A 166 -0.28 -11.43 6.96
CA ALA A 166 -1.03 -12.59 6.50
C ALA A 166 -2.54 -12.42 6.75
N ARG A 167 -2.91 -11.93 7.92
CA ARG A 167 -4.31 -11.66 8.28
C ARG A 167 -4.95 -10.56 7.44
N LEU A 168 -4.19 -9.50 7.12
CA LEU A 168 -4.64 -8.45 6.19
C LEU A 168 -4.92 -9.04 4.80
N LEU A 169 -4.02 -9.88 4.31
CA LEU A 169 -4.15 -10.51 2.99
C LEU A 169 -5.35 -11.47 2.95
N GLU A 170 -5.51 -12.32 3.96
CA GLU A 170 -6.65 -13.24 4.11
C GLU A 170 -7.98 -12.47 4.13
N THR A 171 -8.08 -11.43 4.96
CA THR A 171 -9.29 -10.58 5.01
C THR A 171 -9.59 -9.91 3.67
N ALA A 172 -8.56 -9.47 2.94
CA ALA A 172 -8.74 -8.89 1.62
C ALA A 172 -9.22 -9.95 0.60
N GLU A 173 -8.69 -11.19 0.66
CA GLU A 173 -9.12 -12.28 -0.20
C GLU A 173 -10.59 -12.66 0.04
N ASP A 174 -11.04 -12.70 1.29
CA ASP A 174 -12.44 -12.93 1.62
C ASP A 174 -13.33 -11.82 1.04
N TRP A 175 -12.93 -10.56 1.23
CA TRP A 175 -13.66 -9.44 0.63
C TRP A 175 -13.65 -9.48 -0.91
N PHE A 176 -12.56 -9.87 -1.56
CA PHE A 176 -12.52 -10.02 -3.02
C PHE A 176 -13.52 -11.09 -3.50
N ARG A 177 -13.66 -12.21 -2.77
CA ARG A 177 -14.71 -13.22 -3.06
C ARG A 177 -16.11 -12.63 -2.93
N ASP A 178 -16.36 -11.88 -1.85
CA ASP A 178 -17.65 -11.24 -1.60
C ASP A 178 -18.08 -10.27 -2.71
N VAL A 179 -17.13 -9.57 -3.33
CA VAL A 179 -17.39 -8.65 -4.45
C VAL A 179 -17.31 -9.31 -5.82
N GLY A 180 -17.09 -10.63 -5.88
CA GLY A 180 -17.21 -11.46 -7.06
C GLY A 180 -15.93 -11.63 -7.88
N TYR A 181 -14.74 -11.37 -7.33
CA TYR A 181 -13.50 -11.70 -8.02
C TYR A 181 -13.11 -13.17 -7.82
N GLU A 182 -12.77 -13.85 -8.90
CA GLU A 182 -12.26 -15.22 -8.88
C GLU A 182 -10.73 -15.28 -8.86
N ARG A 183 -10.09 -14.15 -9.16
CA ARG A 183 -8.65 -14.00 -9.24
C ARG A 183 -8.23 -12.67 -8.64
N VAL A 184 -7.11 -12.69 -7.96
CA VAL A 184 -6.47 -11.48 -7.43
C VAL A 184 -5.00 -11.46 -7.81
N GLU A 185 -4.47 -10.25 -7.97
CA GLU A 185 -3.09 -10.02 -8.37
C GLU A 185 -2.41 -8.99 -7.45
N LEU A 186 -1.12 -9.00 -7.47
CA LEU A 186 -0.27 -7.98 -6.86
C LEU A 186 1.09 -7.95 -7.55
N SER A 187 1.83 -6.87 -7.37
CA SER A 187 3.22 -6.79 -7.81
C SER A 187 4.18 -6.59 -6.63
N THR A 188 5.41 -7.01 -6.80
CA THR A 188 6.49 -6.71 -5.85
C THR A 188 7.82 -6.63 -6.59
N LEU A 189 8.76 -5.87 -6.05
CA LEU A 189 10.07 -5.72 -6.67
C LEU A 189 10.76 -7.06 -6.91
N VAL A 190 11.37 -7.23 -8.08
CA VAL A 190 12.23 -8.37 -8.41
C VAL A 190 13.38 -8.49 -7.40
N THR A 191 13.86 -7.37 -6.88
CA THR A 191 14.93 -7.29 -5.89
C THR A 191 14.48 -7.47 -4.45
N ASN A 192 13.20 -7.84 -4.20
CA ASN A 192 12.66 -8.06 -2.85
C ASN A 192 12.33 -9.54 -2.54
N PRO A 193 13.33 -10.38 -2.30
CA PRO A 193 13.11 -11.80 -2.03
C PRO A 193 12.29 -12.07 -0.76
N ALA A 194 12.33 -11.15 0.21
CA ALA A 194 11.56 -11.28 1.45
C ALA A 194 10.05 -11.21 1.19
N ALA A 195 9.61 -10.22 0.39
CA ALA A 195 8.20 -10.09 0.01
C ALA A 195 7.77 -11.27 -0.89
N GLN A 196 8.58 -11.62 -1.88
CA GLN A 196 8.30 -12.77 -2.75
C GLN A 196 8.11 -14.06 -1.94
N GLY A 197 9.02 -14.32 -0.97
CA GLY A 197 8.93 -15.46 -0.08
C GLY A 197 7.68 -15.42 0.81
N PHE A 198 7.28 -14.24 1.26
CA PHE A 198 6.04 -14.09 2.01
C PHE A 198 4.83 -14.44 1.16
N TYR A 199 4.67 -13.87 -0.05
CA TYR A 199 3.52 -14.16 -0.91
C TYR A 199 3.44 -15.64 -1.29
N ARG A 200 4.57 -16.29 -1.59
CA ARG A 200 4.60 -17.74 -1.83
C ARG A 200 4.09 -18.55 -0.63
N ARG A 201 4.48 -18.18 0.60
CA ARG A 201 3.98 -18.85 1.81
C ARG A 201 2.48 -18.63 2.04
N GLN A 202 1.92 -17.53 1.50
CA GLN A 202 0.48 -17.28 1.52
C GLN A 202 -0.25 -17.94 0.33
N GLY A 203 0.44 -18.77 -0.48
CA GLY A 203 -0.18 -19.48 -1.61
C GLY A 203 -0.38 -18.64 -2.86
N TRP A 204 0.34 -17.52 -2.98
CA TRP A 204 0.39 -16.72 -4.20
C TRP A 204 1.50 -17.22 -5.11
N GLU A 205 1.26 -17.27 -6.41
CA GLU A 205 2.18 -17.78 -7.40
C GLU A 205 2.65 -16.67 -8.34
N PRO A 206 3.95 -16.64 -8.70
CA PRO A 206 4.42 -15.73 -9.73
C PRO A 206 3.80 -16.09 -11.07
N THR A 207 3.31 -15.09 -11.80
CA THR A 207 2.69 -15.27 -13.12
C THR A 207 3.70 -15.43 -14.25
N GLY A 208 4.97 -15.15 -13.97
CA GLY A 208 6.03 -15.04 -14.98
C GLY A 208 6.10 -13.65 -15.64
N ARG A 209 5.13 -12.76 -15.39
CA ARG A 209 5.14 -11.39 -15.91
C ARG A 209 6.08 -10.53 -15.08
N ILE A 210 7.01 -9.86 -15.75
CA ILE A 210 7.87 -8.81 -15.21
C ILE A 210 7.41 -7.48 -15.83
N ILE A 211 7.22 -6.50 -14.98
CA ILE A 211 6.74 -5.17 -15.34
C ILE A 211 7.90 -4.19 -15.14
N PRO A 212 8.45 -3.61 -16.22
CA PRO A 212 9.42 -2.55 -16.09
C PRO A 212 8.71 -1.26 -15.64
N VAL A 213 9.29 -0.60 -14.65
CA VAL A 213 8.80 0.67 -14.13
C VAL A 213 9.88 1.72 -14.29
N ASP A 214 9.57 2.79 -15.00
CA ASP A 214 10.46 3.94 -15.19
C ASP A 214 9.77 5.20 -14.66
N LEU A 215 10.32 5.76 -13.59
CA LEU A 215 9.84 7.00 -12.96
C LEU A 215 10.66 8.22 -13.42
N GLY A 216 11.53 8.07 -14.45
CA GLY A 216 12.40 9.11 -14.97
C GLY A 216 13.60 9.45 -14.07
N VAL A 217 13.50 9.18 -12.77
CA VAL A 217 14.57 9.39 -11.78
C VAL A 217 15.14 8.08 -11.23
N VAL A 218 14.38 7.01 -11.39
CA VAL A 218 14.74 5.64 -11.02
C VAL A 218 13.94 4.68 -11.89
N ALA A 219 14.57 3.58 -12.31
CA ALA A 219 13.92 2.48 -13.01
C ALA A 219 14.14 1.18 -12.22
N PHE A 220 13.12 0.33 -12.19
CA PHE A 220 13.16 -0.96 -11.54
C PHE A 220 12.18 -1.95 -12.20
N GLU A 221 12.18 -3.18 -11.77
CA GLU A 221 11.30 -4.21 -12.27
C GLU A 221 10.45 -4.80 -11.15
N GLU A 222 9.20 -5.06 -11.46
CA GLU A 222 8.26 -5.74 -10.59
C GLU A 222 7.90 -7.11 -11.14
N MET A 223 7.76 -8.06 -10.23
CA MET A 223 7.24 -9.39 -10.50
C MET A 223 5.77 -9.46 -10.12
N ARG A 224 4.93 -9.86 -11.07
CA ARG A 224 3.51 -10.06 -10.85
C ARG A 224 3.24 -11.41 -10.20
N PHE A 225 2.46 -11.41 -9.14
CA PHE A 225 1.90 -12.57 -8.47
C PHE A 225 0.40 -12.62 -8.67
N ALA A 226 -0.16 -13.83 -8.65
CA ALA A 226 -1.60 -14.03 -8.69
C ALA A 226 -2.03 -15.15 -7.74
N ARG A 227 -3.27 -15.09 -7.31
CA ARG A 227 -3.94 -16.15 -6.57
C ARG A 227 -5.36 -16.32 -7.11
N ARG A 228 -5.76 -17.58 -7.36
CA ARG A 228 -7.15 -17.92 -7.61
C ARG A 228 -7.90 -18.00 -6.28
N LEU A 229 -8.98 -17.27 -6.19
CA LEU A 229 -9.90 -17.33 -5.07
C LEU A 229 -10.89 -18.46 -5.37
N ARG A 230 -10.65 -19.67 -4.80
CA ARG A 230 -11.62 -20.75 -4.93
C ARG A 230 -12.90 -20.29 -4.21
N GLY A 231 -14.03 -20.31 -4.91
CA GLY A 231 -15.32 -20.28 -4.24
C GLY A 231 -15.39 -21.47 -3.29
N ASP A 232 -16.01 -21.33 -2.15
CA ASP A 232 -16.43 -22.45 -1.32
C ASP A 232 -17.45 -23.23 -2.15
N GLY A 233 -16.94 -24.06 -3.03
CA GLY A 233 -17.70 -24.76 -4.04
C GLY A 233 -17.99 -26.16 -3.60
N SER A 234 -19.25 -26.42 -3.48
CA SER A 234 -19.99 -27.69 -3.75
C SER A 234 -19.32 -28.97 -3.25
#